data_feec5badc475ef5cdab66922647533d9
#
_entry.id   feec5badc475ef5cdab66922647533d9
#
_cell.length_a   1.000
_cell.length_b   1.000
_cell.length_c   1.000
_cell.angle_alpha   90.00
_cell.angle_beta   90.00
_cell.angle_gamma   90.00
#
_symmetry.space_group_name_H-M   'P 1'
#
loop_
_entity.id
_entity.type
_entity.pdbx_description
1 polymer ?
#
loop_
_entity_poly.entity_id
_entity_poly.type
_entity_poly.pdbx_seq_one_letter_code
_entity_poly.pdbx_strand_id
1 'polypeptide(L)'
;MESIFLRENREQIFKKYNQEELERDIKNFLSGSGKLGKLLNHYFEEEMFKCKGGRGNLSPMEALNDDQVVEKILIFTRSKPKFYVGNDIANVKSFFRNAGRTAQKVANFPVKEAFEIYTKYSEIGNTIYDPSCGFGSRLSATLL
;
A
#
# COMPACT_ATOMS: atom_id res chain seq x y z
N MET A 1 6.72 -16.83 14.82
CA MET A 1 7.03 -17.83 13.75
C MET A 1 6.27 -17.37 12.52
N GLU A 2 6.84 -17.43 11.33
CA GLU A 2 6.15 -17.03 10.10
C GLU A 2 5.14 -18.10 9.71
N SER A 3 3.92 -17.69 9.28
CA SER A 3 2.87 -18.61 8.84
C SER A 3 3.29 -19.38 7.57
N ILE A 4 2.68 -20.53 7.32
CA ILE A 4 2.91 -21.31 6.09
C ILE A 4 2.52 -20.46 4.88
N PHE A 5 1.35 -19.80 4.93
CA PHE A 5 0.86 -18.95 3.86
C PHE A 5 1.82 -17.81 3.52
N LEU A 6 2.33 -17.09 4.51
CA LEU A 6 3.25 -15.98 4.28
C LEU A 6 4.58 -16.48 3.71
N ARG A 7 5.14 -17.56 4.25
CA ARG A 7 6.40 -18.14 3.80
C ARG A 7 6.35 -18.56 2.33
N GLU A 8 5.26 -19.20 1.91
CA GLU A 8 5.07 -19.67 0.53
C GLU A 8 4.76 -18.55 -0.47
N ASN A 9 4.13 -17.46 -0.02
CA ASN A 9 3.62 -16.40 -0.89
C ASN A 9 4.32 -15.06 -0.71
N ARG A 10 5.37 -14.95 0.11
CA ARG A 10 6.01 -13.68 0.49
C ARG A 10 6.44 -12.85 -0.71
N GLU A 11 7.11 -13.46 -1.68
CA GLU A 11 7.60 -12.75 -2.88
C GLU A 11 6.47 -12.22 -3.77
N GLN A 12 5.34 -12.91 -3.78
CA GLN A 12 4.16 -12.46 -4.53
C GLN A 12 3.36 -11.40 -3.77
N ILE A 13 3.33 -11.47 -2.43
CA ILE A 13 2.69 -10.47 -1.58
C ILE A 13 3.49 -9.17 -1.61
N PHE A 14 4.82 -9.24 -1.46
CA PHE A 14 5.73 -8.11 -1.39
C PHE A 14 6.64 -8.06 -2.62
N LYS A 15 6.02 -8.04 -3.81
CA LYS A 15 6.77 -7.96 -5.07
C LYS A 15 7.72 -6.76 -5.04
N LYS A 16 9.01 -7.02 -5.18
CA LYS A 16 10.01 -5.97 -5.35
C LYS A 16 10.00 -5.50 -6.80
N TYR A 17 9.98 -4.19 -7.00
CA TYR A 17 10.18 -3.60 -8.31
C TYR A 17 11.66 -3.62 -8.66
N ASN A 18 11.97 -3.98 -9.91
CA ASN A 18 13.31 -3.74 -10.45
C ASN A 18 13.41 -2.29 -10.92
N GLN A 19 14.63 -1.84 -11.21
CA GLN A 19 14.90 -0.47 -11.60
C GLN A 19 14.18 -0.08 -12.90
N GLU A 20 14.08 -0.97 -13.86
CA GLU A 20 13.41 -0.71 -15.16
C GLU A 20 11.90 -0.50 -14.98
N GLU A 21 11.25 -1.31 -14.12
CA GLU A 21 9.83 -1.14 -13.78
C GLU A 21 9.60 0.22 -13.09
N LEU A 22 10.52 0.61 -12.20
CA LEU A 22 10.49 1.89 -11.49
C LEU A 22 10.60 3.07 -12.47
N GLU A 23 11.61 3.06 -13.32
CA GLU A 23 11.85 4.13 -14.31
C GLU A 23 10.68 4.26 -15.31
N ARG A 24 10.13 3.13 -15.75
CA ARG A 24 8.94 3.11 -16.61
C ARG A 24 7.72 3.75 -15.91
N ASP A 25 7.48 3.43 -14.64
CA ASP A 25 6.32 3.92 -13.91
C ASP A 25 6.47 5.40 -13.56
N ILE A 26 7.69 5.88 -13.28
CA ILE A 26 8.00 7.30 -13.13
C ILE A 26 7.76 8.03 -14.46
N LYS A 27 8.26 7.52 -15.58
CA LYS A 27 8.05 8.11 -16.91
C LYS A 27 6.56 8.20 -17.26
N ASN A 28 5.80 7.13 -16.99
CA ASN A 28 4.35 7.12 -17.19
C ASN A 28 3.63 8.16 -16.31
N PHE A 29 4.08 8.34 -15.08
CA PHE A 29 3.52 9.36 -14.21
C PHE A 29 3.79 10.76 -14.73
N LEU A 30 5.02 11.08 -15.10
CA LEU A 30 5.42 12.39 -15.65
C LEU A 30 4.70 12.70 -16.97
N SER A 31 4.34 11.70 -17.77
CA SER A 31 3.53 11.86 -18.99
C SER A 31 2.01 11.98 -18.71
N GLY A 32 1.58 12.00 -17.46
CA GLY A 32 0.17 12.09 -17.06
C GLY A 32 -0.62 10.78 -17.18
N SER A 33 0.01 9.66 -17.58
CA SER A 33 -0.65 8.37 -17.80
C SER A 33 -0.55 7.38 -16.64
N GLY A 34 0.22 7.70 -15.60
CA GLY A 34 0.53 6.81 -14.49
C GLY A 34 0.00 7.27 -13.12
N LYS A 35 0.06 6.36 -12.15
CA LYS A 35 -0.31 6.62 -10.75
C LYS A 35 0.91 6.44 -9.84
N LEU A 36 1.70 7.49 -9.65
CA LEU A 36 2.90 7.47 -8.79
C LEU A 36 2.60 6.96 -7.36
N GLY A 37 1.44 7.29 -6.80
CA GLY A 37 1.03 6.78 -5.50
C GLY A 37 0.90 5.25 -5.44
N LYS A 38 0.63 4.60 -6.58
CA LYS A 38 0.61 3.14 -6.67
C LYS A 38 2.03 2.56 -6.56
N LEU A 39 2.98 3.17 -7.24
CA LEU A 39 4.39 2.81 -7.19
C LEU A 39 4.95 2.90 -5.76
N LEU A 40 4.77 4.04 -5.10
CA LEU A 40 5.24 4.25 -3.73
C LEU A 40 4.60 3.27 -2.74
N ASN A 41 3.31 2.97 -2.91
CA ASN A 41 2.64 1.95 -2.11
C ASN A 41 3.25 0.56 -2.28
N HIS A 42 3.74 0.22 -3.46
CA HIS A 42 4.42 -1.05 -3.69
C HIS A 42 5.83 -1.06 -3.09
N TYR A 43 6.57 0.04 -3.23
CA TYR A 43 7.92 0.14 -2.70
C TYR A 43 7.97 -0.02 -1.18
N PHE A 44 7.01 0.56 -0.47
CA PHE A 44 6.89 0.50 0.98
C PHE A 44 5.85 -0.52 1.48
N GLU A 45 5.37 -1.45 0.62
CA GLU A 45 4.25 -2.32 0.98
C GLU A 45 4.53 -3.18 2.21
N GLU A 46 5.72 -3.74 2.32
CA GLU A 46 6.11 -4.55 3.48
C GLU A 46 6.13 -3.72 4.77
N GLU A 47 6.67 -2.50 4.72
CA GLU A 47 6.69 -1.60 5.89
C GLU A 47 5.27 -1.14 6.27
N MET A 48 4.43 -0.85 5.28
CA MET A 48 3.03 -0.51 5.51
C MET A 48 2.25 -1.67 6.14
N PHE A 49 2.62 -2.91 5.85
CA PHE A 49 2.00 -4.11 6.45
C PHE A 49 2.43 -4.32 7.91
N LYS A 50 3.59 -3.84 8.32
CA LYS A 50 4.03 -3.86 9.73
C LYS A 50 3.30 -2.85 10.60
N CYS A 51 2.69 -1.82 10.01
CA CYS A 51 1.98 -0.77 10.74
C CYS A 51 0.53 -1.18 11.04
N LYS A 52 0.06 -0.88 12.26
CA LYS A 52 -1.36 -1.04 12.63
C LYS A 52 -2.17 0.11 12.05
N GLY A 53 -3.21 -0.21 11.29
CA GLY A 53 -4.21 0.76 10.86
C GLY A 53 -5.13 1.19 12.01
N GLY A 54 -5.78 2.36 11.87
CA GLY A 54 -6.56 2.96 12.95
C GLY A 54 -7.80 2.18 13.42
N ARG A 55 -8.19 1.11 12.73
CA ARG A 55 -9.37 0.29 13.07
C ARG A 55 -9.05 -1.18 13.34
N GLY A 56 -7.81 -1.62 13.16
CA GLY A 56 -7.40 -3.01 13.34
C GLY A 56 -6.72 -3.26 14.69
N ASN A 57 -6.99 -4.40 15.30
CA ASN A 57 -6.26 -4.85 16.49
C ASN A 57 -4.87 -5.40 16.14
N LEU A 58 -4.70 -5.87 14.90
CA LEU A 58 -3.46 -6.43 14.37
C LEU A 58 -2.96 -5.58 13.19
N SER A 59 -1.66 -5.54 12.99
CA SER A 59 -1.12 -5.12 11.70
C SER A 59 -1.40 -6.22 10.64
N PRO A 60 -1.45 -5.89 9.35
CA PRO A 60 -1.52 -6.90 8.30
C PRO A 60 -0.42 -7.96 8.39
N MET A 61 0.80 -7.57 8.80
CA MET A 61 1.92 -8.49 8.98
C MET A 61 1.68 -9.46 10.15
N GLU A 62 1.16 -8.97 11.29
CA GLU A 62 0.78 -9.84 12.41
C GLU A 62 -0.32 -10.84 12.00
N ALA A 63 -1.32 -10.38 11.24
CA ALA A 63 -2.38 -11.23 10.73
C ALA A 63 -1.88 -12.28 9.72
N LEU A 64 -0.92 -11.92 8.84
CA LEU A 64 -0.30 -12.85 7.90
C LEU A 64 0.60 -13.89 8.58
N ASN A 65 1.12 -13.60 9.77
CA ASN A 65 1.94 -14.55 10.54
C ASN A 65 1.12 -15.56 11.32
N ASP A 66 -0.21 -15.49 11.28
CA ASP A 66 -1.12 -16.41 11.97
C ASP A 66 -1.95 -17.18 10.93
N ASP A 67 -1.64 -18.48 10.76
CA ASP A 67 -2.33 -19.35 9.80
C ASP A 67 -3.86 -19.42 10.05
N GLN A 68 -4.31 -19.37 11.31
CA GLN A 68 -5.74 -19.40 11.64
C GLN A 68 -6.43 -18.11 11.22
N VAL A 69 -5.73 -16.96 11.35
CA VAL A 69 -6.26 -15.68 10.91
C VAL A 69 -6.29 -15.62 9.37
N VAL A 70 -5.25 -16.09 8.70
CA VAL A 70 -5.21 -16.19 7.23
C VAL A 70 -6.34 -17.05 6.71
N GLU A 71 -6.58 -18.24 7.30
CA GLU A 71 -7.67 -19.12 6.90
C GLU A 71 -9.04 -18.43 7.03
N LYS A 72 -9.30 -17.75 8.15
CA LYS A 72 -10.53 -16.96 8.34
C LYS A 72 -10.68 -15.85 7.29
N ILE A 73 -9.60 -15.18 6.96
CA ILE A 73 -9.60 -14.15 5.90
C ILE A 73 -9.96 -14.77 4.55
N LEU A 74 -9.37 -15.90 4.20
CA LEU A 74 -9.63 -16.60 2.94
C LEU A 74 -11.08 -17.08 2.84
N ILE A 75 -11.61 -17.71 3.90
CA ILE A 75 -13.01 -18.13 3.97
C ILE A 75 -13.93 -16.91 3.79
N PHE A 76 -13.67 -15.82 4.51
CA PHE A 76 -14.46 -14.60 4.41
C PHE A 76 -14.42 -14.01 3.01
N THR A 77 -13.24 -13.85 2.40
CA THR A 77 -13.11 -13.23 1.07
C THR A 77 -13.73 -14.07 -0.03
N ARG A 78 -13.61 -15.40 0.03
CA ARG A 78 -14.26 -16.34 -0.90
C ARG A 78 -15.78 -16.31 -0.78
N SER A 79 -16.33 -16.08 0.41
CA SER A 79 -17.79 -15.99 0.65
C SER A 79 -18.42 -14.65 0.24
N LYS A 80 -17.61 -13.63 -0.06
CA LYS A 80 -18.08 -12.27 -0.34
C LYS A 80 -17.61 -11.81 -1.72
N PRO A 81 -18.49 -11.76 -2.74
CA PRO A 81 -18.11 -11.36 -4.11
C PRO A 81 -17.36 -10.03 -4.20
N LYS A 82 -17.69 -9.09 -3.32
CA LYS A 82 -17.01 -7.77 -3.26
C LYS A 82 -15.50 -7.86 -2.98
N PHE A 83 -15.07 -8.87 -2.26
CA PHE A 83 -13.66 -9.05 -1.87
C PHE A 83 -12.95 -10.12 -2.69
N TYR A 84 -13.69 -10.90 -3.46
CA TYR A 84 -13.13 -11.95 -4.29
C TYR A 84 -12.52 -11.37 -5.57
N VAL A 85 -11.23 -11.53 -5.75
CA VAL A 85 -10.47 -11.00 -6.89
C VAL A 85 -9.67 -12.06 -7.65
N GLY A 86 -10.04 -13.32 -7.51
CA GLY A 86 -9.59 -14.44 -8.35
C GLY A 86 -8.54 -15.36 -7.74
N ASN A 87 -7.62 -14.87 -6.90
CA ASN A 87 -6.65 -15.72 -6.21
C ASN A 87 -6.48 -15.32 -4.73
N ASP A 88 -5.93 -16.22 -3.94
CA ASP A 88 -5.86 -16.06 -2.49
C ASP A 88 -4.96 -14.88 -2.08
N ILE A 89 -3.87 -14.64 -2.78
CA ILE A 89 -2.98 -13.50 -2.49
C ILE A 89 -3.70 -12.17 -2.73
N ALA A 90 -4.37 -12.04 -3.88
CA ALA A 90 -5.14 -10.84 -4.21
C ALA A 90 -6.34 -10.67 -3.26
N ASN A 91 -6.98 -11.77 -2.85
CA ASN A 91 -8.07 -11.76 -1.87
C ASN A 91 -7.60 -11.26 -0.50
N VAL A 92 -6.48 -11.75 0.00
CA VAL A 92 -5.87 -11.30 1.26
C VAL A 92 -5.48 -9.83 1.19
N LYS A 93 -4.82 -9.39 0.11
CA LYS A 93 -4.48 -7.98 -0.12
C LYS A 93 -5.72 -7.08 -0.19
N SER A 94 -6.79 -7.54 -0.83
CA SER A 94 -8.08 -6.84 -0.91
C SER A 94 -8.75 -6.73 0.46
N PHE A 95 -8.67 -7.79 1.28
CA PHE A 95 -9.18 -7.78 2.64
C PHE A 95 -8.55 -6.68 3.49
N PHE A 96 -7.22 -6.58 3.50
CA PHE A 96 -6.51 -5.56 4.28
C PHE A 96 -6.81 -4.12 3.82
N ARG A 97 -7.20 -3.92 2.57
CA ARG A 97 -7.63 -2.60 2.07
C ARG A 97 -9.05 -2.24 2.51
N ASN A 98 -9.96 -3.21 2.52
CA ASN A 98 -11.39 -2.92 2.52
C ASN A 98 -12.14 -3.40 3.77
N ALA A 99 -11.69 -4.47 4.43
CA ALA A 99 -12.46 -5.13 5.49
C ALA A 99 -12.05 -4.77 6.92
N GLY A 100 -11.02 -4.09 7.12
CA GLY A 100 -10.43 -3.29 8.19
C GLY A 100 -10.72 -3.51 9.68
N ARG A 101 -11.55 -4.48 10.10
CA ARG A 101 -11.85 -4.64 11.53
C ARG A 101 -10.82 -5.48 12.29
N THR A 102 -10.20 -6.45 11.64
CA THR A 102 -9.21 -7.34 12.26
C THR A 102 -7.80 -6.82 12.05
N ALA A 103 -7.47 -6.48 10.80
CA ALA A 103 -6.21 -5.89 10.41
C ALA A 103 -6.42 -5.01 9.19
N GLN A 104 -6.01 -3.77 9.26
CA GLN A 104 -6.15 -2.80 8.16
C GLN A 104 -4.79 -2.27 7.75
N LYS A 105 -4.49 -2.34 6.45
CA LYS A 105 -3.30 -1.70 5.89
C LYS A 105 -3.43 -0.18 6.03
N VAL A 106 -2.37 0.49 6.49
CA VAL A 106 -2.27 1.93 6.46
C VAL A 106 -2.27 2.44 5.02
N ALA A 107 -2.81 3.62 4.79
CA ALA A 107 -2.87 4.26 3.49
C ALA A 107 -1.89 5.43 3.41
N ASN A 108 -1.29 5.62 2.25
CA ASN A 108 -0.57 6.84 1.93
C ASN A 108 -1.54 7.96 1.54
N PHE A 109 -1.15 9.20 1.82
CA PHE A 109 -1.80 10.36 1.24
C PHE A 109 -1.58 10.34 -0.29
N PRO A 110 -2.61 10.60 -1.13
CA PRO A 110 -2.44 10.54 -2.57
C PRO A 110 -1.49 11.63 -3.08
N VAL A 111 -0.55 11.26 -3.95
CA VAL A 111 0.46 12.19 -4.50
C VAL A 111 -0.19 13.32 -5.28
N LYS A 112 -1.23 13.02 -6.05
CA LYS A 112 -1.93 14.01 -6.86
C LYS A 112 -2.55 15.12 -6.00
N GLU A 113 -3.24 14.76 -4.96
CA GLU A 113 -3.85 15.72 -4.03
C GLU A 113 -2.78 16.54 -3.28
N ALA A 114 -1.65 15.93 -2.93
CA ALA A 114 -0.52 16.66 -2.35
C ALA A 114 0.05 17.67 -3.36
N PHE A 115 0.26 17.25 -4.60
CA PHE A 115 0.75 18.14 -5.68
C PHE A 115 -0.20 19.31 -5.92
N GLU A 116 -1.51 19.07 -6.00
CA GLU A 116 -2.51 20.12 -6.18
C GLU A 116 -2.50 21.13 -5.02
N ILE A 117 -2.34 20.64 -3.78
CA ILE A 117 -2.24 21.50 -2.59
C ILE A 117 -0.97 22.35 -2.67
N TYR A 118 0.18 21.76 -2.96
CA TYR A 118 1.45 22.47 -3.02
C TYR A 118 1.45 23.50 -4.14
N THR A 119 0.98 23.15 -5.33
CA THR A 119 0.86 24.11 -6.46
C THR A 119 -0.06 25.30 -6.12
N LYS A 120 -1.08 25.08 -5.29
CA LYS A 120 -2.02 26.13 -4.91
C LYS A 120 -1.48 27.07 -3.82
N TYR A 121 -0.66 26.57 -2.89
CA TYR A 121 -0.28 27.30 -1.68
C TYR A 121 1.22 27.60 -1.56
N SER A 122 2.02 27.18 -2.53
CA SER A 122 3.46 27.47 -2.58
C SER A 122 3.91 27.78 -4.01
N GLU A 123 5.09 28.39 -4.13
CA GLU A 123 5.76 28.68 -5.39
C GLU A 123 7.03 27.87 -5.52
N ILE A 124 7.56 27.74 -6.73
CA ILE A 124 8.84 27.06 -6.98
C ILE A 124 9.94 27.74 -6.17
N GLY A 125 10.70 26.93 -5.45
CA GLY A 125 11.77 27.40 -4.56
C GLY A 125 11.34 27.65 -3.11
N ASN A 126 10.06 27.55 -2.80
CA ASN A 126 9.59 27.64 -1.41
C ASN A 126 10.00 26.38 -0.62
N THR A 127 10.21 26.55 0.68
CA THR A 127 10.41 25.45 1.64
C THR A 127 9.07 24.97 2.15
N ILE A 128 8.78 23.65 1.97
CA ILE A 128 7.58 23.00 2.50
C ILE A 128 7.95 22.22 3.75
N TYR A 129 7.31 22.55 4.87
CA TYR A 129 7.43 21.80 6.11
C TYR A 129 6.28 20.80 6.25
N ASP A 130 6.61 19.51 6.21
CA ASP A 130 5.65 18.42 6.41
C ASP A 130 6.10 17.52 7.58
N PRO A 131 5.52 17.70 8.78
CA PRO A 131 5.90 16.93 9.97
C PRO A 131 5.43 15.47 9.91
N SER A 132 4.63 15.08 8.91
CA SER A 132 3.98 13.77 8.82
C SER A 132 4.00 13.21 7.41
N CYS A 133 5.13 13.29 6.71
CA CYS A 133 5.24 12.89 5.29
C CYS A 133 4.88 11.42 4.98
N GLY A 134 4.69 10.58 6.02
CA GLY A 134 4.27 9.19 5.89
C GLY A 134 5.28 8.36 5.11
N PHE A 135 4.80 7.56 4.16
CA PHE A 135 5.63 6.71 3.29
C PHE A 135 6.05 7.43 1.99
N GLY A 136 6.36 8.72 2.07
CA GLY A 136 7.01 9.48 1.01
C GLY A 136 6.10 10.02 -0.10
N SER A 137 4.80 9.76 -0.10
CA SER A 137 3.90 10.27 -1.15
C SER A 137 3.86 11.77 -1.24
N ARG A 138 3.83 12.47 -0.11
CA ARG A 138 3.84 13.94 -0.08
C ARG A 138 5.20 14.51 -0.42
N LEU A 139 6.28 13.88 0.05
CA LEU A 139 7.63 14.25 -0.38
C LEU A 139 7.79 14.11 -1.90
N SER A 140 7.27 13.03 -2.49
CA SER A 140 7.34 12.86 -3.95
C SER A 140 6.58 13.94 -4.72
N ALA A 141 5.49 14.47 -4.14
CA ALA A 141 4.74 15.57 -4.76
C ALA A 141 5.52 16.91 -4.77
N THR A 142 6.53 17.10 -3.93
CA THR A 142 7.39 18.29 -3.93
C THR A 142 8.48 18.24 -5.01
N LEU A 143 8.71 17.07 -5.61
CA LEU A 143 9.73 16.87 -6.65
C LEU A 143 9.15 16.98 -8.08
N LEU A 144 7.86 17.20 -8.19
CA LEU A 144 7.13 17.37 -9.47
C LEU A 144 6.93 18.83 -9.82
#